data_b6752fc5cc116ff4c1ce5cbff559cc86
#
_entry.id   b6752fc5cc116ff4c1ce5cbff559cc86
#
_cell.length_a   1.000
_cell.length_b   1.000
_cell.length_c   1.000
_cell.angle_alpha   90.00
_cell.angle_beta   90.00
_cell.angle_gamma   90.00
#
_symmetry.space_group_name_H-M   'P 1'
#
loop_
_entity.id
_entity.type
_entity.pdbx_description
1 polymer ?
#
loop_
_entity_poly.entity_id
_entity_poly.type
_entity_poly.pdbx_seq_one_letter_code
_entity_poly.pdbx_strand_id
1 'polypeptide(L)'
;RTPTNMIEKVVIANRGEIALRIQRACRALGIKTVCLHSVADRDAKYVKLADESVCIGPAAAKDSYLNVPAVISAAEVTDAVAIHPGYGFLSENADFAERVEQSGFIFIGPRAETIRLMGDKISAINAMKQAGVPCVPGSDGPLTEDDARNAKLAAGIGYPVLIKASGGGGGKGMRVVHTEAALHSAINLTRAEAKAAFNNDIVYMEKYLENPRHVEFQVLADEHGNAIHLGERDCSMQRRHQKVVEEAPAPGISEALRTKIGERCAEA
;
A
#
# COMPACT_ATOMS: atom_id res chain seq x y z
N ARG A 1 16.90 31.95 12.95
CA ARG A 1 15.60 31.67 12.24
C ARG A 1 15.82 30.44 11.40
N THR A 2 15.38 29.30 11.87
CA THR A 2 15.27 28.09 11.08
C THR A 2 14.25 28.36 9.97
N PRO A 3 14.54 28.11 8.70
CA PRO A 3 13.52 28.19 7.67
C PRO A 3 12.53 27.06 7.96
N THR A 4 11.34 27.39 8.38
CA THR A 4 10.20 26.49 8.25
C THR A 4 10.06 26.26 6.75
N ASN A 5 10.49 25.11 6.26
CA ASN A 5 10.16 24.65 4.92
C ASN A 5 8.65 24.41 4.86
N MET A 6 7.89 25.50 4.75
CA MET A 6 6.46 25.40 4.50
C MET A 6 6.27 24.92 3.06
N ILE A 7 5.51 23.83 2.92
CA ILE A 7 5.07 23.36 1.60
C ILE A 7 4.11 24.39 1.03
N GLU A 8 4.54 25.14 0.02
CA GLU A 8 3.74 26.21 -0.57
C GLU A 8 2.88 25.70 -1.76
N LYS A 9 3.38 24.73 -2.50
CA LYS A 9 2.72 24.19 -3.69
C LYS A 9 2.97 22.68 -3.81
N VAL A 10 1.91 21.93 -4.07
CA VAL A 10 1.92 20.46 -4.16
C VAL A 10 1.40 20.00 -5.53
N VAL A 11 2.15 19.12 -6.21
CA VAL A 11 1.64 18.32 -7.32
C VAL A 11 0.84 17.16 -6.77
N ILE A 12 -0.38 16.99 -7.24
CA ILE A 12 -1.22 15.83 -6.94
C ILE A 12 -1.07 14.82 -8.08
N ALA A 13 -0.25 13.80 -7.85
CA ALA A 13 0.07 12.75 -8.81
C ALA A 13 -1.00 11.63 -8.77
N ASN A 14 -2.25 12.03 -8.88
CA ASN A 14 -3.41 11.13 -8.87
C ASN A 14 -4.60 11.80 -9.56
N ARG A 15 -5.75 11.12 -9.60
CA ARG A 15 -6.96 11.57 -10.26
C ARG A 15 -8.23 11.32 -9.42
N GLY A 16 -9.36 11.80 -9.91
CA GLY A 16 -10.67 11.47 -9.37
C GLY A 16 -10.91 12.02 -7.97
N GLU A 17 -11.54 11.22 -7.12
CA GLU A 17 -11.98 11.65 -5.79
C GLU A 17 -10.81 11.91 -4.86
N ILE A 18 -9.73 11.11 -4.92
CA ILE A 18 -8.56 11.31 -4.06
C ILE A 18 -7.83 12.61 -4.39
N ALA A 19 -7.72 12.98 -5.67
CA ALA A 19 -7.16 14.26 -6.05
C ALA A 19 -7.99 15.41 -5.46
N LEU A 20 -9.32 15.32 -5.52
CA LEU A 20 -10.23 16.30 -4.92
C LEU A 20 -10.11 16.33 -3.38
N ARG A 21 -9.91 15.18 -2.73
CA ARG A 21 -9.71 15.09 -1.28
C ARG A 21 -8.43 15.80 -0.84
N ILE A 22 -7.34 15.59 -1.58
CA ILE A 22 -6.04 16.24 -1.33
C ILE A 22 -6.16 17.76 -1.54
N GLN A 23 -6.78 18.20 -2.62
CA GLN A 23 -7.03 19.64 -2.87
C GLN A 23 -7.76 20.31 -1.71
N ARG A 24 -8.80 19.66 -1.16
CA ARG A 24 -9.54 20.21 -0.02
C ARG A 24 -8.66 20.38 1.20
N ALA A 25 -7.77 19.43 1.48
CA ALA A 25 -6.82 19.53 2.58
C ALA A 25 -5.79 20.64 2.34
N CYS A 26 -5.21 20.70 1.14
CA CYS A 26 -4.26 21.76 0.76
C CYS A 26 -4.89 23.14 0.87
N ARG A 27 -6.11 23.31 0.37
CA ARG A 27 -6.85 24.58 0.48
C ARG A 27 -7.09 25.01 1.93
N ALA A 28 -7.45 24.06 2.82
CA ALA A 28 -7.63 24.34 4.24
C ALA A 28 -6.33 24.79 4.93
N LEU A 29 -5.18 24.36 4.40
CA LEU A 29 -3.85 24.72 4.89
C LEU A 29 -3.21 25.91 4.14
N GLY A 30 -3.91 26.52 3.18
CA GLY A 30 -3.37 27.60 2.36
C GLY A 30 -2.31 27.18 1.34
N ILE A 31 -2.21 25.88 1.02
CA ILE A 31 -1.27 25.30 0.09
C ILE A 31 -1.87 25.31 -1.33
N LYS A 32 -1.12 25.78 -2.30
CA LYS A 32 -1.51 25.72 -3.72
C LYS A 32 -1.40 24.30 -4.28
N THR A 33 -2.24 24.01 -5.27
CA THR A 33 -2.30 22.67 -5.86
C THR A 33 -2.12 22.68 -7.35
N VAL A 34 -1.34 21.74 -7.86
CA VAL A 34 -1.21 21.42 -9.28
C VAL A 34 -1.81 20.03 -9.49
N CYS A 35 -2.89 19.94 -10.26
CA CYS A 35 -3.50 18.65 -10.57
C CYS A 35 -3.00 18.10 -11.90
N LEU A 36 -2.53 16.87 -11.86
CA LEU A 36 -2.17 16.13 -13.06
C LEU A 36 -3.42 15.50 -13.69
N HIS A 37 -3.49 15.50 -15.01
CA HIS A 37 -4.58 14.83 -15.71
C HIS A 37 -4.12 14.23 -17.04
N SER A 38 -4.76 13.13 -17.45
CA SER A 38 -4.68 12.65 -18.82
C SER A 38 -5.60 13.48 -19.73
N VAL A 39 -5.47 13.32 -21.04
CA VAL A 39 -6.40 13.97 -21.97
C VAL A 39 -7.86 13.61 -21.70
N ALA A 40 -8.13 12.41 -21.22
CA ALA A 40 -9.49 11.94 -20.91
C ALA A 40 -10.08 12.60 -19.65
N ASP A 41 -9.25 13.03 -18.72
CA ASP A 41 -9.68 13.64 -17.46
C ASP A 41 -9.69 15.18 -17.49
N ARG A 42 -9.39 15.81 -18.62
CA ARG A 42 -9.27 17.27 -18.77
C ARG A 42 -10.44 18.04 -18.18
N ASP A 43 -11.65 17.53 -18.35
CA ASP A 43 -12.88 18.17 -17.89
C ASP A 43 -13.37 17.72 -16.51
N ALA A 44 -12.57 16.90 -15.82
CA ALA A 44 -12.91 16.38 -14.51
C ALA A 44 -12.99 17.49 -13.45
N LYS A 45 -13.85 17.31 -12.46
CA LYS A 45 -14.10 18.30 -11.41
C LYS A 45 -12.83 18.69 -10.66
N TYR A 46 -11.96 17.74 -10.34
CA TYR A 46 -10.72 17.99 -9.61
C TYR A 46 -9.73 18.87 -10.42
N VAL A 47 -9.74 18.75 -11.76
CA VAL A 47 -8.92 19.60 -12.65
C VAL A 47 -9.42 21.04 -12.65
N LYS A 48 -10.74 21.23 -12.75
CA LYS A 48 -11.38 22.56 -12.75
C LYS A 48 -11.26 23.31 -11.42
N LEU A 49 -11.04 22.61 -10.33
CA LEU A 49 -10.93 23.18 -8.97
C LEU A 49 -9.49 23.38 -8.49
N ALA A 50 -8.51 22.96 -9.27
CA ALA A 50 -7.09 23.14 -8.98
C ALA A 50 -6.66 24.60 -9.18
N ASP A 51 -5.61 25.04 -8.50
CA ASP A 51 -4.97 26.33 -8.79
C ASP A 51 -4.26 26.29 -10.15
N GLU A 52 -3.61 25.15 -10.44
CA GLU A 52 -2.97 24.86 -11.73
C GLU A 52 -3.26 23.42 -12.15
N SER A 53 -3.15 23.14 -13.45
CA SER A 53 -3.26 21.76 -13.93
C SER A 53 -2.31 21.51 -15.11
N VAL A 54 -1.81 20.27 -15.19
CA VAL A 54 -0.89 19.83 -16.25
C VAL A 54 -1.40 18.54 -16.87
N CYS A 55 -1.50 18.56 -18.21
CA CYS A 55 -1.79 17.34 -18.97
C CYS A 55 -0.51 16.51 -19.13
N ILE A 56 -0.51 15.29 -18.56
CA ILE A 56 0.67 14.42 -18.52
C ILE A 56 0.64 13.28 -19.54
N GLY A 57 -0.33 13.25 -20.45
CA GLY A 57 -0.36 12.24 -21.51
C GLY A 57 -1.76 11.76 -21.90
N PRO A 58 -1.81 10.67 -22.69
CA PRO A 58 -3.05 10.08 -23.18
C PRO A 58 -3.85 9.39 -22.06
N ALA A 59 -5.02 8.85 -22.41
CA ALA A 59 -5.95 8.24 -21.47
C ALA A 59 -5.38 7.02 -20.71
N ALA A 60 -4.49 6.26 -21.35
CA ALA A 60 -3.90 5.07 -20.73
C ALA A 60 -2.99 5.44 -19.55
N ALA A 61 -3.22 4.84 -18.39
CA ALA A 61 -2.48 5.16 -17.17
C ALA A 61 -0.96 4.93 -17.30
N LYS A 62 -0.53 3.91 -18.04
CA LYS A 62 0.89 3.61 -18.30
C LYS A 62 1.62 4.76 -19.01
N ASP A 63 0.90 5.53 -19.82
CA ASP A 63 1.43 6.60 -20.64
C ASP A 63 1.16 7.99 -20.03
N SER A 64 0.54 8.05 -18.85
CA SER A 64 0.19 9.27 -18.11
C SER A 64 0.49 9.15 -16.62
N TYR A 65 -0.43 8.68 -15.78
CA TYR A 65 -0.31 8.64 -14.31
C TYR A 65 0.80 7.72 -13.79
N LEU A 66 1.24 6.73 -14.58
CA LEU A 66 2.38 5.85 -14.28
C LEU A 66 3.67 6.27 -14.99
N ASN A 67 3.65 7.37 -15.73
CA ASN A 67 4.81 7.92 -16.41
C ASN A 67 5.60 8.83 -15.46
N VAL A 68 6.54 8.24 -14.73
CA VAL A 68 7.37 8.94 -13.72
C VAL A 68 8.04 10.19 -14.28
N PRO A 69 8.72 10.19 -15.46
CA PRO A 69 9.28 11.39 -16.03
C PRO A 69 8.25 12.52 -16.23
N ALA A 70 7.06 12.21 -16.75
CA ALA A 70 6.02 13.23 -16.96
C ALA A 70 5.52 13.84 -15.65
N VAL A 71 5.40 13.03 -14.58
CA VAL A 71 5.01 13.51 -13.25
C VAL A 71 6.06 14.45 -12.67
N ILE A 72 7.35 14.09 -12.75
CA ILE A 72 8.46 14.92 -12.22
C ILE A 72 8.58 16.21 -13.05
N SER A 73 8.54 16.14 -14.37
CA SER A 73 8.59 17.34 -15.21
C SER A 73 7.42 18.29 -14.96
N ALA A 74 6.23 17.76 -14.63
CA ALA A 74 5.11 18.60 -14.24
C ALA A 74 5.37 19.35 -12.93
N ALA A 75 6.07 18.74 -11.98
CA ALA A 75 6.48 19.44 -10.75
C ALA A 75 7.52 20.53 -11.02
N GLU A 76 8.48 20.25 -11.90
CA GLU A 76 9.51 21.21 -12.31
C GLU A 76 8.92 22.45 -12.99
N VAL A 77 8.07 22.26 -14.01
CA VAL A 77 7.52 23.40 -14.80
C VAL A 77 6.48 24.22 -14.05
N THR A 78 5.98 23.73 -12.93
CA THR A 78 5.01 24.44 -12.08
C THR A 78 5.63 25.00 -10.81
N ASP A 79 6.94 24.88 -10.62
CA ASP A 79 7.66 25.30 -9.40
C ASP A 79 7.03 24.71 -8.12
N ALA A 80 6.52 23.48 -8.19
CA ALA A 80 6.01 22.80 -7.01
C ALA A 80 7.18 22.32 -6.15
N VAL A 81 6.98 22.23 -4.83
CA VAL A 81 8.02 21.80 -3.90
C VAL A 81 7.80 20.39 -3.38
N ALA A 82 6.59 19.84 -3.57
CA ALA A 82 6.23 18.52 -3.08
C ALA A 82 5.31 17.79 -4.05
N ILE A 83 5.33 16.46 -3.98
CA ILE A 83 4.46 15.58 -4.78
C ILE A 83 3.68 14.67 -3.82
N HIS A 84 2.35 14.69 -3.94
CA HIS A 84 1.44 13.82 -3.21
C HIS A 84 0.92 12.73 -4.15
N PRO A 85 1.29 11.46 -3.95
CA PRO A 85 0.88 10.37 -4.84
C PRO A 85 -0.57 9.91 -4.65
N GLY A 86 -1.23 10.31 -3.57
CA GLY A 86 -2.52 9.76 -3.16
C GLY A 86 -2.43 8.29 -2.77
N TYR A 87 -3.32 7.45 -3.30
CA TYR A 87 -3.27 5.99 -3.19
C TYR A 87 -3.36 5.33 -4.58
N GLY A 88 -2.91 4.09 -4.71
CA GLY A 88 -2.77 3.43 -6.01
C GLY A 88 -1.72 4.09 -6.91
N PHE A 89 -1.74 3.82 -8.19
CA PHE A 89 -0.74 4.30 -9.15
C PHE A 89 0.71 4.19 -8.64
N LEU A 90 1.36 5.31 -8.36
CA LEU A 90 2.76 5.38 -7.94
C LEU A 90 2.95 5.46 -6.42
N SER A 91 1.87 5.44 -5.62
CA SER A 91 1.97 5.64 -4.16
C SER A 91 2.77 4.57 -3.42
N GLU A 92 2.79 3.35 -3.94
CA GLU A 92 3.54 2.21 -3.39
C GLU A 92 4.79 1.86 -4.23
N ASN A 93 5.22 2.78 -5.08
CA ASN A 93 6.39 2.61 -5.93
C ASN A 93 7.61 3.26 -5.27
N ALA A 94 8.49 2.44 -4.71
CA ALA A 94 9.69 2.90 -4.02
C ALA A 94 10.66 3.65 -4.94
N ASP A 95 10.82 3.20 -6.18
CA ASP A 95 11.72 3.85 -7.14
C ASP A 95 11.20 5.23 -7.56
N PHE A 96 9.87 5.41 -7.59
CA PHE A 96 9.27 6.71 -7.78
C PHE A 96 9.54 7.64 -6.59
N ALA A 97 9.31 7.18 -5.36
CA ALA A 97 9.58 7.96 -4.15
C ALA A 97 11.04 8.42 -4.11
N GLU A 98 11.98 7.50 -4.33
CA GLU A 98 13.41 7.80 -4.38
C GLU A 98 13.76 8.82 -5.48
N ARG A 99 13.18 8.66 -6.68
CA ARG A 99 13.43 9.58 -7.79
C ARG A 99 12.86 10.99 -7.53
N VAL A 100 11.72 11.09 -6.87
CA VAL A 100 11.14 12.37 -6.45
C VAL A 100 12.10 13.10 -5.51
N GLU A 101 12.62 12.41 -4.49
CA GLU A 101 13.58 12.99 -3.54
C GLU A 101 14.91 13.35 -4.20
N GLN A 102 15.45 12.48 -5.08
CA GLN A 102 16.66 12.75 -5.86
C GLN A 102 16.51 13.95 -6.81
N SER A 103 15.30 14.24 -7.26
CA SER A 103 14.98 15.40 -8.07
C SER A 103 14.79 16.70 -7.25
N GLY A 104 14.95 16.63 -5.92
CA GLY A 104 14.87 17.78 -5.03
C GLY A 104 13.45 18.13 -4.56
N PHE A 105 12.47 17.24 -4.80
CA PHE A 105 11.10 17.43 -4.31
C PHE A 105 10.83 16.64 -3.03
N ILE A 106 9.90 17.11 -2.23
CA ILE A 106 9.39 16.38 -1.06
C ILE A 106 8.39 15.33 -1.55
N PHE A 107 8.65 14.06 -1.26
CA PHE A 107 7.66 12.99 -1.44
C PHE A 107 6.73 12.95 -0.22
N ILE A 108 5.44 13.21 -0.42
CA ILE A 108 4.46 13.15 0.67
C ILE A 108 4.03 11.69 0.84
N GLY A 109 4.74 10.96 1.67
CA GLY A 109 4.56 9.54 1.93
C GLY A 109 5.71 8.94 2.71
N PRO A 110 5.74 7.61 2.87
CA PRO A 110 6.83 6.91 3.53
C PRO A 110 8.14 7.02 2.72
N ARG A 111 9.27 6.79 3.37
CA ARG A 111 10.56 6.70 2.68
C ARG A 111 10.58 5.52 1.69
N ALA A 112 11.36 5.62 0.63
CA ALA A 112 11.48 4.57 -0.38
C ALA A 112 11.86 3.21 0.22
N GLU A 113 12.75 3.19 1.22
CA GLU A 113 13.15 1.98 1.95
C GLU A 113 11.96 1.30 2.65
N THR A 114 11.13 2.09 3.32
CA THR A 114 9.90 1.62 3.99
C THR A 114 8.91 1.06 2.98
N ILE A 115 8.73 1.73 1.85
CA ILE A 115 7.87 1.23 0.77
C ILE A 115 8.38 -0.11 0.24
N ARG A 116 9.70 -0.27 0.02
CA ARG A 116 10.30 -1.55 -0.40
C ARG A 116 10.09 -2.65 0.64
N LEU A 117 10.36 -2.34 1.91
CA LEU A 117 10.23 -3.29 3.01
C LEU A 117 8.79 -3.79 3.15
N MET A 118 7.82 -2.87 3.15
CA MET A 118 6.40 -3.19 3.34
C MET A 118 5.73 -3.72 2.06
N GLY A 119 6.31 -3.47 0.89
CA GLY A 119 5.84 -3.97 -0.40
C GLY A 119 6.10 -5.47 -0.61
N ASP A 120 7.13 -6.05 0.05
CA ASP A 120 7.36 -7.49 0.10
C ASP A 120 6.74 -8.10 1.36
N LYS A 121 5.74 -8.96 1.18
CA LYS A 121 4.97 -9.50 2.30
C LYS A 121 5.79 -10.33 3.31
N ILE A 122 6.80 -11.05 2.82
CA ILE A 122 7.67 -11.85 3.69
C ILE A 122 8.53 -10.93 4.55
N SER A 123 9.13 -9.92 3.93
CA SER A 123 9.93 -8.91 4.62
C SER A 123 9.11 -8.13 5.64
N ALA A 124 7.89 -7.71 5.26
CA ALA A 124 6.95 -7.02 6.13
C ALA A 124 6.56 -7.86 7.35
N ILE A 125 6.20 -9.15 7.16
CA ILE A 125 5.86 -10.06 8.26
C ILE A 125 7.05 -10.23 9.20
N ASN A 126 8.27 -10.39 8.68
CA ASN A 126 9.47 -10.56 9.49
C ASN A 126 9.77 -9.28 10.29
N ALA A 127 9.65 -8.10 9.69
CA ALA A 127 9.81 -6.82 10.38
C ALA A 127 8.78 -6.66 11.52
N MET A 128 7.50 -6.98 11.24
CA MET A 128 6.45 -6.93 12.26
C MET A 128 6.69 -7.91 13.41
N LYS A 129 7.17 -9.13 13.13
CA LYS A 129 7.55 -10.09 14.17
C LYS A 129 8.69 -9.58 15.04
N GLN A 130 9.73 -8.97 14.43
CA GLN A 130 10.84 -8.37 15.16
C GLN A 130 10.38 -7.22 16.05
N ALA A 131 9.39 -6.44 15.60
CA ALA A 131 8.75 -5.39 16.38
C ALA A 131 7.76 -5.94 17.45
N GLY A 132 7.62 -7.27 17.58
CA GLY A 132 6.73 -7.91 18.56
C GLY A 132 5.25 -7.82 18.22
N VAL A 133 4.90 -7.53 16.96
CA VAL A 133 3.52 -7.56 16.48
C VAL A 133 3.08 -9.01 16.26
N PRO A 134 1.95 -9.45 16.83
CA PRO A 134 1.41 -10.78 16.59
C PRO A 134 1.06 -10.95 15.11
N CYS A 135 1.61 -11.98 14.48
CA CYS A 135 1.35 -12.30 13.09
C CYS A 135 0.61 -13.64 12.96
N VAL A 136 -0.13 -13.81 11.88
CA VAL A 136 -0.74 -15.10 11.55
C VAL A 136 0.36 -16.14 11.39
N PRO A 137 0.23 -17.34 12.00
CA PRO A 137 1.22 -18.41 11.86
C PRO A 137 1.47 -18.74 10.37
N GLY A 138 2.72 -18.83 9.99
CA GLY A 138 3.10 -19.04 8.60
C GLY A 138 4.48 -19.64 8.40
N SER A 139 4.95 -19.67 7.17
CA SER A 139 6.22 -20.26 6.76
C SER A 139 7.46 -19.44 7.14
N ASP A 140 7.26 -18.19 7.55
CA ASP A 140 8.33 -17.23 7.89
C ASP A 140 9.38 -16.99 6.79
N GLY A 141 9.08 -17.44 5.60
CA GLY A 141 9.93 -17.35 4.42
C GLY A 141 9.31 -18.02 3.20
N PRO A 142 10.05 -18.02 2.08
CA PRO A 142 9.61 -18.69 0.86
C PRO A 142 9.45 -20.20 1.04
N LEU A 143 8.45 -20.77 0.37
CA LEU A 143 8.35 -22.22 0.22
C LEU A 143 9.47 -22.73 -0.71
N THR A 144 10.04 -23.87 -0.35
CA THR A 144 11.13 -24.49 -1.10
C THR A 144 10.60 -25.46 -2.17
N GLU A 145 11.52 -26.08 -2.93
CA GLU A 145 11.19 -27.17 -3.85
C GLU A 145 11.08 -28.53 -3.13
N ASP A 146 11.36 -28.59 -1.82
CA ASP A 146 11.26 -29.79 -1.01
C ASP A 146 9.83 -29.95 -0.50
N ASP A 147 9.07 -30.86 -1.14
CA ASP A 147 7.69 -31.15 -0.80
C ASP A 147 7.52 -31.69 0.62
N ALA A 148 8.45 -32.53 1.09
CA ALA A 148 8.37 -33.10 2.44
C ALA A 148 8.55 -32.01 3.50
N ARG A 149 9.44 -31.06 3.26
CA ARG A 149 9.64 -29.89 4.12
C ARG A 149 8.39 -29.00 4.13
N ASN A 150 7.80 -28.73 2.96
CA ASN A 150 6.59 -27.93 2.83
C ASN A 150 5.40 -28.62 3.52
N ALA A 151 5.25 -29.95 3.37
CA ALA A 151 4.20 -30.72 4.05
C ALA A 151 4.34 -30.70 5.56
N LYS A 152 5.55 -30.88 6.08
CA LYS A 152 5.84 -30.78 7.53
C LYS A 152 5.51 -29.39 8.09
N LEU A 153 5.83 -28.35 7.32
CA LEU A 153 5.53 -26.98 7.69
C LEU A 153 4.02 -26.74 7.74
N ALA A 154 3.27 -27.17 6.69
CA ALA A 154 1.83 -27.07 6.64
C ALA A 154 1.13 -27.80 7.78
N ALA A 155 1.62 -29.02 8.13
CA ALA A 155 1.14 -29.77 9.29
C ALA A 155 1.38 -29.02 10.62
N GLY A 156 2.53 -28.35 10.74
CA GLY A 156 2.86 -27.53 11.93
C GLY A 156 1.97 -26.29 12.07
N ILE A 157 1.62 -25.63 10.96
CA ILE A 157 0.68 -24.50 10.92
C ILE A 157 -0.76 -24.98 11.17
N GLY A 158 -1.11 -26.19 10.70
CA GLY A 158 -2.43 -26.79 10.77
C GLY A 158 -3.34 -26.35 9.61
N TYR A 159 -3.92 -27.35 8.93
CA TYR A 159 -4.87 -27.10 7.83
C TYR A 159 -6.19 -26.46 8.34
N PRO A 160 -6.92 -25.71 7.50
CA PRO A 160 -6.52 -25.28 6.18
C PRO A 160 -5.40 -24.23 6.21
N VAL A 161 -4.55 -24.25 5.18
CA VAL A 161 -3.50 -23.25 4.96
C VAL A 161 -3.76 -22.45 3.69
N LEU A 162 -3.19 -21.26 3.61
CA LEU A 162 -3.30 -20.37 2.46
C LEU A 162 -1.91 -20.18 1.84
N ILE A 163 -1.76 -20.55 0.56
CA ILE A 163 -0.56 -20.26 -0.22
C ILE A 163 -0.74 -18.90 -0.87
N LYS A 164 0.26 -18.05 -0.79
CA LYS A 164 0.24 -16.67 -1.32
C LYS A 164 1.52 -16.33 -2.08
N ALA A 165 1.38 -15.53 -3.14
CA ALA A 165 2.51 -14.87 -3.79
C ALA A 165 3.10 -13.78 -2.89
N SER A 166 4.43 -13.70 -2.78
CA SER A 166 5.12 -12.68 -1.99
C SER A 166 4.86 -11.27 -2.53
N GLY A 167 4.97 -11.07 -3.83
CA GLY A 167 4.76 -9.78 -4.51
C GLY A 167 3.32 -9.54 -4.99
N GLY A 168 2.34 -10.31 -4.56
CA GLY A 168 0.96 -10.23 -5.06
C GLY A 168 0.03 -9.33 -4.26
N GLY A 169 -1.06 -8.89 -4.91
CA GLY A 169 -2.13 -8.09 -4.29
C GLY A 169 -3.49 -8.34 -4.98
N GLY A 170 -4.57 -7.82 -4.38
CA GLY A 170 -5.91 -7.88 -4.98
C GLY A 170 -6.51 -9.28 -5.12
N GLY A 171 -6.07 -10.26 -4.31
CA GLY A 171 -6.62 -11.62 -4.34
C GLY A 171 -6.08 -12.53 -5.44
N LYS A 172 -5.13 -12.08 -6.26
CA LYS A 172 -4.44 -12.91 -7.26
C LYS A 172 -3.25 -13.62 -6.63
N GLY A 173 -2.94 -14.83 -7.13
CA GLY A 173 -1.85 -15.63 -6.59
C GLY A 173 -2.10 -16.11 -5.16
N MET A 174 -3.33 -16.51 -4.84
CA MET A 174 -3.73 -17.07 -3.54
C MET A 174 -4.53 -18.36 -3.73
N ARG A 175 -4.26 -19.36 -2.87
CA ARG A 175 -4.95 -20.66 -2.93
C ARG A 175 -5.08 -21.28 -1.54
N VAL A 176 -6.32 -21.59 -1.16
CA VAL A 176 -6.62 -22.31 0.09
C VAL A 176 -6.38 -23.80 -0.11
N VAL A 177 -5.73 -24.43 0.86
CA VAL A 177 -5.40 -25.86 0.86
C VAL A 177 -5.94 -26.51 2.13
N HIS A 178 -6.86 -27.45 1.98
CA HIS A 178 -7.52 -28.11 3.10
C HIS A 178 -6.83 -29.40 3.54
N THR A 179 -6.04 -30.03 2.66
CA THR A 179 -5.41 -31.33 2.92
C THR A 179 -3.99 -31.38 2.35
N GLU A 180 -3.15 -32.22 2.94
CA GLU A 180 -1.77 -32.44 2.48
C GLU A 180 -1.72 -32.92 1.02
N ALA A 181 -2.63 -33.78 0.60
CA ALA A 181 -2.67 -34.30 -0.78
C ALA A 181 -2.81 -33.22 -1.86
N ALA A 182 -3.44 -32.09 -1.53
CA ALA A 182 -3.61 -30.97 -2.45
C ALA A 182 -2.44 -29.97 -2.42
N LEU A 183 -1.51 -30.09 -1.45
CA LEU A 183 -0.54 -29.06 -1.17
C LEU A 183 0.45 -28.82 -2.30
N HIS A 184 1.09 -29.88 -2.82
CA HIS A 184 2.08 -29.79 -3.89
C HIS A 184 1.49 -29.13 -5.15
N SER A 185 0.32 -29.59 -5.59
CA SER A 185 -0.36 -29.02 -6.76
C SER A 185 -0.72 -27.54 -6.53
N ALA A 186 -1.19 -27.18 -5.34
CA ALA A 186 -1.54 -25.81 -5.01
C ALA A 186 -0.33 -24.88 -5.02
N ILE A 187 0.84 -25.32 -4.50
CA ILE A 187 2.08 -24.55 -4.53
C ILE A 187 2.49 -24.26 -5.98
N ASN A 188 2.56 -25.29 -6.82
CA ASN A 188 3.01 -25.16 -8.19
C ASN A 188 2.09 -24.26 -9.03
N LEU A 189 0.76 -24.42 -8.89
CA LEU A 189 -0.20 -23.55 -9.56
C LEU A 189 -0.07 -22.09 -9.10
N THR A 190 0.10 -21.87 -7.80
CA THR A 190 0.24 -20.50 -7.27
C THR A 190 1.53 -19.85 -7.74
N ARG A 191 2.66 -20.59 -7.82
CA ARG A 191 3.92 -20.11 -8.40
C ARG A 191 3.77 -19.71 -9.86
N ALA A 192 3.12 -20.56 -10.67
CA ALA A 192 2.90 -20.26 -12.08
C ALA A 192 2.04 -18.99 -12.27
N GLU A 193 0.95 -18.85 -11.50
CA GLU A 193 0.10 -17.66 -11.49
C GLU A 193 0.87 -16.42 -11.05
N ALA A 194 1.70 -16.53 -10.01
CA ALA A 194 2.51 -15.43 -9.48
C ALA A 194 3.56 -14.98 -10.51
N LYS A 195 4.22 -15.94 -11.15
CA LYS A 195 5.19 -15.65 -12.23
C LYS A 195 4.54 -14.91 -13.40
N ALA A 196 3.38 -15.37 -13.83
CA ALA A 196 2.66 -14.75 -14.95
C ALA A 196 2.13 -13.35 -14.61
N ALA A 197 1.61 -13.15 -13.38
CA ALA A 197 0.97 -11.90 -12.99
C ALA A 197 1.94 -10.83 -12.48
N PHE A 198 3.03 -11.23 -11.80
CA PHE A 198 3.91 -10.32 -11.05
C PHE A 198 5.39 -10.45 -11.46
N ASN A 199 5.70 -11.33 -12.43
CA ASN A 199 7.08 -11.72 -12.81
C ASN A 199 7.93 -12.21 -11.60
N ASN A 200 7.28 -12.72 -10.56
CA ASN A 200 7.88 -13.23 -9.33
C ASN A 200 7.14 -14.52 -8.93
N ASP A 201 7.86 -15.64 -8.81
CA ASP A 201 7.32 -16.96 -8.46
C ASP A 201 7.50 -17.33 -6.98
N ILE A 202 7.98 -16.40 -6.18
CA ILE A 202 8.13 -16.58 -4.74
C ILE A 202 6.76 -16.68 -4.10
N VAL A 203 6.50 -17.81 -3.42
CA VAL A 203 5.27 -18.05 -2.65
C VAL A 203 5.60 -18.40 -1.21
N TYR A 204 4.71 -18.07 -0.30
CA TYR A 204 4.77 -18.42 1.11
C TYR A 204 3.44 -18.99 1.59
N MET A 205 3.41 -19.54 2.80
CA MET A 205 2.25 -20.18 3.40
C MET A 205 1.88 -19.52 4.71
N GLU A 206 0.60 -19.42 5.00
CA GLU A 206 0.08 -18.97 6.29
C GLU A 206 -1.18 -19.76 6.69
N LYS A 207 -1.56 -19.69 7.96
CA LYS A 207 -2.83 -20.24 8.43
C LYS A 207 -3.98 -19.53 7.70
N TYR A 208 -4.90 -20.31 7.15
CA TYR A 208 -6.14 -19.75 6.60
C TYR A 208 -7.14 -19.49 7.73
N LEU A 209 -7.60 -18.25 7.79
CA LEU A 209 -8.65 -17.82 8.72
C LEU A 209 -9.98 -17.83 7.98
N GLU A 210 -10.91 -18.69 8.39
CA GLU A 210 -12.14 -18.94 7.61
C GLU A 210 -13.12 -17.77 7.63
N ASN A 211 -13.28 -17.09 8.77
CA ASN A 211 -14.21 -15.96 8.91
C ASN A 211 -13.54 -14.77 9.62
N PRO A 212 -12.49 -14.20 9.05
CA PRO A 212 -11.77 -13.10 9.70
C PRO A 212 -12.55 -11.79 9.56
N ARG A 213 -12.39 -10.91 10.54
CA ARG A 213 -12.63 -9.48 10.35
C ARG A 213 -11.36 -8.84 9.82
N HIS A 214 -11.53 -7.88 8.94
CA HIS A 214 -10.44 -7.04 8.46
C HIS A 214 -10.52 -5.69 9.19
N VAL A 215 -9.66 -5.50 10.15
CA VAL A 215 -9.52 -4.24 10.89
C VAL A 215 -8.12 -3.69 10.65
N GLU A 216 -8.03 -2.42 10.31
CA GLU A 216 -6.78 -1.74 10.04
C GLU A 216 -6.60 -0.51 10.92
N PHE A 217 -5.37 -0.21 11.31
CA PHE A 217 -5.02 1.01 12.05
C PHE A 217 -4.32 1.99 11.13
N GLN A 218 -4.71 3.25 11.20
CA GLN A 218 -3.99 4.32 10.52
C GLN A 218 -2.84 4.81 11.38
N VAL A 219 -1.63 4.71 10.86
CA VAL A 219 -0.42 5.25 11.50
C VAL A 219 0.04 6.47 10.73
N LEU A 220 0.52 7.47 11.45
CA LEU A 220 1.17 8.66 10.93
C LEU A 220 2.48 8.85 11.67
N ALA A 221 3.57 9.05 10.91
CA ALA A 221 4.90 9.29 11.46
C ALA A 221 5.55 10.50 10.80
N ASP A 222 6.46 11.15 11.53
CA ASP A 222 7.28 12.25 11.04
C ASP A 222 8.73 11.81 10.80
N GLU A 223 9.55 12.74 10.29
CA GLU A 223 10.98 12.51 10.05
C GLU A 223 11.84 12.54 11.34
N HIS A 224 11.25 12.88 12.48
CA HIS A 224 11.94 13.02 13.76
C HIS A 224 11.79 11.76 14.64
N GLY A 225 11.12 10.74 14.15
CA GLY A 225 10.90 9.48 14.87
C GLY A 225 9.67 9.49 15.77
N ASN A 226 8.77 10.47 15.63
CA ASN A 226 7.48 10.41 16.29
C ASN A 226 6.48 9.64 15.44
N ALA A 227 5.73 8.74 16.07
CA ALA A 227 4.65 8.00 15.42
C ALA A 227 3.40 8.01 16.32
N ILE A 228 2.24 8.13 15.69
CA ILE A 228 0.94 8.09 16.35
C ILE A 228 -0.02 7.20 15.54
N HIS A 229 -1.02 6.64 16.20
CA HIS A 229 -2.15 6.03 15.53
C HIS A 229 -3.38 6.97 15.55
N LEU A 230 -4.16 6.93 14.49
CA LEU A 230 -5.39 7.73 14.33
C LEU A 230 -6.67 6.89 14.52
N GLY A 231 -6.56 5.75 15.17
CA GLY A 231 -7.64 4.79 15.35
C GLY A 231 -7.73 3.79 14.20
N GLU A 232 -8.78 2.99 14.25
CA GLU A 232 -8.99 1.87 13.33
C GLU A 232 -10.22 2.04 12.44
N ARG A 233 -10.22 1.28 11.35
CA ARG A 233 -11.36 1.07 10.46
C ARG A 233 -11.66 -0.42 10.36
N ASP A 234 -12.93 -0.80 10.38
CA ASP A 234 -13.37 -2.12 9.95
C ASP A 234 -13.62 -2.11 8.45
N CYS A 235 -12.88 -2.92 7.74
CA CYS A 235 -12.92 -3.06 6.28
C CYS A 235 -13.40 -4.46 5.87
N SER A 236 -14.17 -5.15 6.72
CA SER A 236 -14.60 -6.53 6.47
C SER A 236 -15.61 -6.65 5.33
N MET A 237 -16.34 -5.57 5.02
CA MET A 237 -17.28 -5.55 3.91
C MET A 237 -16.56 -5.38 2.59
N GLN A 238 -16.26 -6.50 1.96
CA GLN A 238 -15.45 -6.59 0.74
C GLN A 238 -16.19 -7.33 -0.37
N ARG A 239 -15.87 -6.99 -1.62
CA ARG A 239 -16.29 -7.73 -2.80
C ARG A 239 -15.05 -8.18 -3.57
N ARG A 240 -14.83 -9.48 -3.67
CA ARG A 240 -13.66 -10.06 -4.35
C ARG A 240 -12.34 -9.45 -3.85
N HIS A 241 -12.19 -9.36 -2.52
CA HIS A 241 -11.04 -8.76 -1.83
C HIS A 241 -10.85 -7.25 -2.06
N GLN A 242 -11.87 -6.56 -2.55
CA GLN A 242 -11.89 -5.10 -2.64
C GLN A 242 -12.78 -4.54 -1.54
N LYS A 243 -12.28 -3.61 -0.75
CA LYS A 243 -13.04 -2.88 0.27
C LYS A 243 -14.17 -2.10 -0.38
N VAL A 244 -15.37 -2.21 0.16
CA VAL A 244 -16.59 -1.54 -0.37
C VAL A 244 -17.12 -0.53 0.63
N VAL A 245 -17.18 -0.92 1.91
CA VAL A 245 -17.61 -0.05 3.02
C VAL A 245 -16.57 -0.19 4.14
N GLU A 246 -16.23 0.92 4.73
CA GLU A 246 -15.36 1.01 5.88
C GLU A 246 -16.08 1.75 7.00
N GLU A 247 -16.01 1.23 8.23
CA GLU A 247 -16.61 1.81 9.42
C GLU A 247 -15.52 2.22 10.41
N ALA A 248 -15.64 3.44 10.93
CA ALA A 248 -14.77 3.96 11.98
C ALA A 248 -15.61 4.63 13.08
N PRO A 249 -15.36 4.29 14.35
CA PRO A 249 -14.51 3.20 14.86
C PRO A 249 -15.08 1.80 14.55
N ALA A 250 -14.24 0.77 14.57
CA ALA A 250 -14.65 -0.60 14.29
C ALA A 250 -15.63 -1.12 15.35
N PRO A 251 -16.81 -1.65 14.95
CA PRO A 251 -17.79 -2.16 15.90
C PRO A 251 -17.26 -3.29 16.77
N GLY A 252 -17.62 -3.31 18.04
CA GLY A 252 -17.29 -4.39 18.97
C GLY A 252 -15.81 -4.49 19.38
N ILE A 253 -15.00 -3.47 19.10
CA ILE A 253 -13.64 -3.34 19.65
C ILE A 253 -13.73 -2.43 20.88
N SER A 254 -13.29 -2.94 22.04
CA SER A 254 -13.25 -2.15 23.27
C SER A 254 -12.18 -1.06 23.19
N GLU A 255 -12.38 0.03 23.89
CA GLU A 255 -11.39 1.13 23.93
C GLU A 255 -10.02 0.66 24.42
N ALA A 256 -9.98 -0.19 25.45
CA ALA A 256 -8.73 -0.76 25.96
C ALA A 256 -7.99 -1.59 24.90
N LEU A 257 -8.71 -2.37 24.11
CA LEU A 257 -8.10 -3.16 23.03
C LEU A 257 -7.64 -2.25 21.86
N ARG A 258 -8.43 -1.24 21.53
CA ARG A 258 -8.09 -0.22 20.51
C ARG A 258 -6.79 0.48 20.86
N THR A 259 -6.68 1.00 22.08
CA THR A 259 -5.48 1.69 22.58
C THR A 259 -4.27 0.75 22.52
N LYS A 260 -4.40 -0.46 23.09
CA LYS A 260 -3.30 -1.43 23.11
C LYS A 260 -2.78 -1.80 21.71
N ILE A 261 -3.68 -2.03 20.74
CA ILE A 261 -3.27 -2.38 19.37
C ILE A 261 -2.71 -1.13 18.66
N GLY A 262 -3.36 0.01 18.82
CA GLY A 262 -2.92 1.26 18.19
C GLY A 262 -1.53 1.69 18.63
N GLU A 263 -1.23 1.63 19.93
CA GLU A 263 0.10 1.88 20.48
C GLU A 263 1.13 0.91 19.88
N ARG A 264 0.80 -0.38 19.82
CA ARG A 264 1.68 -1.39 19.20
C ARG A 264 1.92 -1.12 17.71
N CYS A 265 0.91 -0.63 16.98
CA CYS A 265 1.07 -0.27 15.58
C CYS A 265 1.96 0.99 15.40
N ALA A 266 1.90 1.93 16.34
CA ALA A 266 2.74 3.12 16.31
C ALA A 266 4.20 2.82 16.71
N GLU A 267 4.42 1.85 17.59
CA GLU A 267 5.76 1.39 18.01
C GLU A 267 6.49 0.59 16.90
N ALA A 268 5.76 -0.12 16.04
CA ALA A 268 6.30 -1.00 15.00
C ALA A 268 6.79 -0.23 13.77
#